data_21e4c0b2ba801b46f42ef6a1786dcb52
#
_entry.id   21e4c0b2ba801b46f42ef6a1786dcb52
#
_cell.length_a   1.000
_cell.length_b   1.000
_cell.length_c   1.000
_cell.angle_alpha   90.00
_cell.angle_beta   90.00
_cell.angle_gamma   90.00
#
_symmetry.space_group_name_H-M   'P 1'
#
loop_
_entity.id
_entity.type
_entity.pdbx_description
1 polymer ?
#
loop_
_entity_poly.entity_id
_entity_poly.type
_entity_poly.pdbx_seq_one_letter_code
_entity_poly.pdbx_strand_id
1 'polypeptide(L)'
;MKNSVYTEVIGQLTDLLKQLSPNEYTKSLCVLNGSSIGQHTRHVIEFYQCLLAGKSGGVVDYDVRERNLQLENDLYLMIETLENIENKIISIKNPNETILLSVSYSTDSHGFIETNFMREMVYLVEHSIHHYALICIGLQENFPDINIPKNFGIAYSTVRHHEVLSA
;
A
#
# COMPACT_ATOMS: atom_id res chain seq x y z
N MET A 1 -16.97 -7.56 -9.32
CA MET A 1 -16.46 -6.22 -8.97
C MET A 1 -15.27 -5.95 -9.89
N LYS A 2 -15.22 -4.82 -10.59
CA LYS A 2 -14.10 -4.54 -11.50
C LYS A 2 -12.80 -4.47 -10.67
N ASN A 3 -11.77 -5.18 -11.11
CA ASN A 3 -10.42 -5.17 -10.52
C ASN A 3 -9.76 -3.76 -10.47
N SER A 4 -10.48 -2.74 -10.95
CA SER A 4 -9.96 -1.41 -11.20
C SER A 4 -9.52 -0.63 -9.95
N VAL A 5 -10.23 -0.74 -8.83
CA VAL A 5 -9.90 0.05 -7.62
C VAL A 5 -8.59 -0.45 -6.98
N TYR A 6 -8.39 -1.77 -6.93
CA TYR A 6 -7.21 -2.37 -6.28
C TYR A 6 -5.91 -2.09 -7.04
N THR A 7 -5.98 -2.09 -8.38
CA THR A 7 -4.85 -1.75 -9.24
C THR A 7 -4.65 -0.24 -9.35
N GLU A 8 -5.75 0.54 -9.33
CA GLU A 8 -5.70 2.00 -9.35
C GLU A 8 -4.89 2.58 -8.16
N VAL A 9 -5.09 2.05 -6.95
CA VAL A 9 -4.34 2.50 -5.76
C VAL A 9 -2.84 2.25 -5.93
N ILE A 10 -2.44 1.09 -6.45
CA ILE A 10 -1.02 0.78 -6.72
C ILE A 10 -0.50 1.67 -7.86
N GLY A 11 -1.28 1.83 -8.93
CA GLY A 11 -0.93 2.67 -10.07
C GLY A 11 -0.70 4.13 -9.67
N GLN A 12 -1.55 4.70 -8.81
CA GLN A 12 -1.35 6.07 -8.30
C GLN A 12 -0.02 6.23 -7.57
N LEU A 13 0.38 5.24 -6.76
CA LEU A 13 1.68 5.27 -6.09
C LEU A 13 2.83 5.14 -7.10
N THR A 14 2.71 4.24 -8.06
CA THR A 14 3.71 4.05 -9.12
C THR A 14 3.93 5.34 -9.93
N ASP A 15 2.85 6.01 -10.34
CA ASP A 15 2.90 7.26 -11.10
C ASP A 15 3.50 8.41 -10.28
N LEU A 16 3.23 8.43 -8.98
CA LEU A 16 3.83 9.39 -8.06
C LEU A 16 5.34 9.15 -7.94
N LEU A 17 5.76 7.91 -7.68
CA LEU A 17 7.17 7.56 -7.49
C LEU A 17 8.01 7.81 -8.75
N LYS A 18 7.44 7.66 -9.94
CA LYS A 18 8.12 7.98 -11.21
C LYS A 18 8.48 9.45 -11.36
N GLN A 19 7.94 10.35 -10.56
CA GLN A 19 8.27 11.77 -10.56
C GLN A 19 9.42 12.11 -9.60
N LEU A 20 9.76 11.20 -8.66
CA LEU A 20 10.78 11.43 -7.65
C LEU A 20 12.18 11.08 -8.17
N SER A 21 13.17 11.82 -7.70
CA SER A 21 14.57 11.37 -7.76
C SER A 21 14.86 10.37 -6.62
N PRO A 22 15.91 9.52 -6.76
CA PRO A 22 16.34 8.64 -5.66
C PRO A 22 16.65 9.38 -4.35
N ASN A 23 17.19 10.60 -4.43
CA ASN A 23 17.46 11.41 -3.24
C ASN A 23 16.19 11.88 -2.53
N GLU A 24 15.16 12.27 -3.26
CA GLU A 24 13.86 12.68 -2.67
C GLU A 24 13.14 11.48 -2.06
N TYR A 25 13.22 10.31 -2.70
CA TYR A 25 12.64 9.07 -2.21
C TYR A 25 13.20 8.61 -0.86
N THR A 26 14.53 8.75 -0.67
CA THR A 26 15.23 8.29 0.53
C THR A 26 15.42 9.35 1.60
N LYS A 27 15.10 10.62 1.30
CA LYS A 27 15.29 11.74 2.22
C LYS A 27 14.45 11.57 3.48
N SER A 28 15.11 11.67 4.64
CA SER A 28 14.42 11.74 5.94
C SER A 28 13.68 13.07 6.05
N LEU A 29 12.39 13.04 6.37
CA LEU A 29 11.52 14.20 6.43
C LEU A 29 11.06 14.44 7.88
N CYS A 30 11.29 15.64 8.39
CA CYS A 30 10.93 16.01 9.75
C CYS A 30 9.42 15.87 10.01
N VAL A 31 8.60 16.26 9.02
CA VAL A 31 7.13 16.17 9.07
C VAL A 31 6.62 14.72 9.11
N LEU A 32 7.43 13.74 8.72
CA LEU A 32 7.16 12.31 8.84
C LEU A 32 7.89 11.67 10.03
N ASN A 33 8.19 12.46 11.05
CA ASN A 33 8.92 12.02 12.22
C ASN A 33 10.27 11.33 11.91
N GLY A 34 10.98 11.84 10.90
CA GLY A 34 12.27 11.32 10.44
C GLY A 34 12.19 10.20 9.42
N SER A 35 11.00 9.71 9.10
CA SER A 35 10.81 8.69 8.05
C SER A 35 10.95 9.29 6.66
N SER A 36 11.28 8.45 5.67
CA SER A 36 11.29 8.80 4.25
C SER A 36 10.01 8.35 3.54
N ILE A 37 9.79 8.85 2.32
CA ILE A 37 8.76 8.34 1.41
C ILE A 37 9.01 6.85 1.15
N GLY A 38 10.27 6.45 0.94
CA GLY A 38 10.66 5.06 0.73
C GLY A 38 10.27 4.14 1.88
N GLN A 39 10.42 4.58 3.12
CA GLN A 39 10.01 3.78 4.29
C GLN A 39 8.49 3.57 4.35
N HIS A 40 7.69 4.60 4.07
CA HIS A 40 6.24 4.46 4.01
C HIS A 40 5.81 3.57 2.84
N THR A 41 6.43 3.71 1.68
CA THR A 41 6.13 2.88 0.51
C THR A 41 6.49 1.41 0.75
N ARG A 42 7.70 1.13 1.29
CA ARG A 42 8.10 -0.23 1.67
C ARG A 42 7.09 -0.85 2.61
N HIS A 43 6.66 -0.12 3.65
CA HIS A 43 5.71 -0.63 4.62
C HIS A 43 4.40 -1.07 3.95
N VAL A 44 3.83 -0.24 3.08
CA VAL A 44 2.62 -0.57 2.33
C VAL A 44 2.83 -1.82 1.47
N ILE A 45 3.91 -1.87 0.70
CA ILE A 45 4.15 -2.92 -0.28
C ILE A 45 4.41 -4.28 0.36
N GLU A 46 5.09 -4.32 1.49
CA GLU A 46 5.30 -5.56 2.23
C GLU A 46 3.99 -6.22 2.70
N PHE A 47 2.94 -5.44 2.97
CA PHE A 47 1.61 -5.99 3.28
C PHE A 47 0.98 -6.67 2.07
N TYR A 48 1.10 -6.08 0.86
CA TYR A 48 0.64 -6.75 -0.37
C TYR A 48 1.43 -8.04 -0.65
N GLN A 49 2.73 -8.05 -0.38
CA GLN A 49 3.57 -9.24 -0.51
C GLN A 49 3.12 -10.34 0.45
N CYS A 50 2.81 -10.01 1.73
CA CYS A 50 2.25 -10.96 2.70
C CYS A 50 0.92 -11.54 2.23
N LEU A 51 0.01 -10.71 1.71
CA LEU A 51 -1.28 -11.19 1.20
C LEU A 51 -1.10 -12.15 0.01
N LEU A 52 -0.25 -11.80 -0.95
CA LEU A 52 0.01 -12.65 -2.12
C LEU A 52 0.66 -13.98 -1.74
N ALA A 53 1.60 -13.97 -0.80
CA ALA A 53 2.22 -15.18 -0.25
C ALA A 53 1.20 -16.02 0.52
N GLY A 54 0.42 -15.39 1.40
CA GLY A 54 -0.62 -16.04 2.20
C GLY A 54 -1.74 -16.64 1.36
N LYS A 55 -2.13 -16.01 0.24
CA LYS A 55 -3.12 -16.59 -0.70
C LYS A 55 -2.65 -17.93 -1.26
N SER A 56 -1.36 -18.08 -1.49
CA SER A 56 -0.77 -19.34 -1.99
C SER A 56 -0.59 -20.37 -0.89
N GLY A 57 -0.30 -19.93 0.35
CA GLY A 57 -0.03 -20.78 1.50
C GLY A 57 -1.25 -21.10 2.38
N GLY A 58 -2.39 -20.44 2.15
CA GLY A 58 -3.61 -20.60 2.94
C GLY A 58 -3.66 -19.79 4.23
N VAL A 59 -2.56 -19.15 4.65
CA VAL A 59 -2.46 -18.30 5.86
C VAL A 59 -1.78 -16.99 5.52
N VAL A 60 -2.44 -15.88 5.82
CA VAL A 60 -1.86 -14.53 5.74
C VAL A 60 -1.37 -14.13 7.14
N ASP A 61 -0.14 -13.65 7.22
CA ASP A 61 0.43 -13.12 8.44
C ASP A 61 1.20 -11.83 8.12
N TYR A 62 0.68 -10.71 8.58
CA TYR A 62 1.29 -9.40 8.31
C TYR A 62 2.46 -9.07 9.27
N ASP A 63 2.62 -9.81 10.36
CA ASP A 63 3.68 -9.58 11.32
C ASP A 63 5.03 -10.16 10.88
N VAL A 64 5.01 -11.19 10.00
CA VAL A 64 6.20 -11.87 9.46
C VAL A 64 6.76 -11.25 8.18
N ARG A 65 6.36 -10.02 7.83
CA ARG A 65 6.90 -9.33 6.65
C ARG A 65 8.43 -9.19 6.73
N GLU A 66 9.08 -9.25 5.57
CA GLU A 66 10.56 -9.34 5.48
C GLU A 66 11.30 -8.09 5.97
N ARG A 67 10.66 -6.92 5.94
CA ARG A 67 11.31 -5.61 6.17
C ARG A 67 12.53 -5.40 5.27
N ASN A 68 12.35 -5.65 3.97
CA ASN A 68 13.41 -5.53 2.98
C ASN A 68 13.86 -4.07 2.80
N LEU A 69 15.01 -3.73 3.40
CA LEU A 69 15.57 -2.37 3.38
C LEU A 69 15.97 -1.90 1.97
N GLN A 70 16.16 -2.79 1.01
CA GLN A 70 16.44 -2.38 -0.37
C GLN A 70 15.25 -1.62 -0.98
N LEU A 71 14.02 -2.03 -0.66
CA LEU A 71 12.82 -1.37 -1.16
C LEU A 71 12.66 0.08 -0.70
N GLU A 72 13.17 0.45 0.47
CA GLU A 72 13.11 1.84 0.94
C GLU A 72 14.27 2.71 0.44
N ASN A 73 15.33 2.08 -0.09
CA ASN A 73 16.56 2.76 -0.51
C ASN A 73 16.75 2.77 -2.03
N ASP A 74 16.05 1.91 -2.77
CA ASP A 74 16.13 1.80 -4.22
C ASP A 74 14.76 2.09 -4.85
N LEU A 75 14.61 3.30 -5.36
CA LEU A 75 13.39 3.77 -6.02
C LEU A 75 13.01 2.91 -7.24
N TYR A 76 13.99 2.48 -8.03
CA TYR A 76 13.72 1.73 -9.26
C TYR A 76 13.29 0.30 -8.95
N LEU A 77 13.91 -0.34 -7.97
CA LEU A 77 13.50 -1.64 -7.45
C LEU A 77 12.07 -1.57 -6.89
N MET A 78 11.72 -0.48 -6.19
CA MET A 78 10.38 -0.28 -5.67
C MET A 78 9.35 -0.17 -6.80
N ILE A 79 9.62 0.62 -7.83
CA ILE A 79 8.71 0.77 -8.99
C ILE A 79 8.51 -0.59 -9.68
N GLU A 80 9.57 -1.34 -9.94
CA GLU A 80 9.47 -2.69 -10.51
C GLU A 80 8.65 -3.62 -9.62
N THR A 81 8.84 -3.54 -8.30
CA THR A 81 8.08 -4.34 -7.32
C THR A 81 6.58 -4.02 -7.36
N LEU A 82 6.21 -2.74 -7.44
CA LEU A 82 4.82 -2.29 -7.58
C LEU A 82 4.16 -2.84 -8.84
N GLU A 83 4.82 -2.73 -9.98
CA GLU A 83 4.33 -3.24 -11.28
C GLU A 83 4.16 -4.79 -11.23
N ASN A 84 5.08 -5.49 -10.59
CA ASN A 84 4.99 -6.94 -10.39
C ASN A 84 3.80 -7.33 -9.47
N ILE A 85 3.55 -6.59 -8.40
CA ILE A 85 2.43 -6.82 -7.48
C ILE A 85 1.11 -6.58 -8.20
N GLU A 86 0.97 -5.50 -8.97
CA GLU A 86 -0.21 -5.21 -9.76
C GLU A 86 -0.55 -6.37 -10.71
N ASN A 87 0.44 -6.88 -11.45
CA ASN A 87 0.27 -8.01 -12.35
C ASN A 87 -0.18 -9.28 -11.61
N LYS A 88 0.39 -9.55 -10.42
CA LYS A 88 -0.01 -10.69 -9.59
C LYS A 88 -1.46 -10.56 -9.11
N ILE A 89 -1.89 -9.38 -8.67
CA ILE A 89 -3.27 -9.13 -8.22
C ILE A 89 -4.27 -9.38 -9.36
N ILE A 90 -3.97 -8.91 -10.57
CA ILE A 90 -4.81 -9.13 -11.75
C ILE A 90 -4.96 -10.62 -12.08
N SER A 91 -3.91 -11.41 -11.84
CA SER A 91 -3.86 -12.84 -12.15
C SER A 91 -4.51 -13.76 -11.11
N ILE A 92 -4.95 -13.23 -9.95
CA ILE A 92 -5.51 -14.02 -8.85
C ILE A 92 -6.77 -14.75 -9.29
N LYS A 93 -6.76 -16.08 -9.12
CA LYS A 93 -7.91 -16.97 -9.30
C LYS A 93 -8.58 -17.21 -7.94
N ASN A 94 -9.91 -17.41 -7.96
CA ASN A 94 -10.70 -17.73 -6.77
C ASN A 94 -10.47 -16.74 -5.60
N PRO A 95 -10.69 -15.42 -5.79
CA PRO A 95 -10.36 -14.42 -4.78
C PRO A 95 -11.25 -14.51 -3.52
N ASN A 96 -12.36 -15.22 -3.60
CA ASN A 96 -13.29 -15.42 -2.47
C ASN A 96 -13.07 -16.75 -1.72
N GLU A 97 -12.09 -17.54 -2.13
CA GLU A 97 -11.71 -18.75 -1.40
C GLU A 97 -11.25 -18.40 0.02
N THR A 98 -11.72 -19.18 0.99
CA THR A 98 -11.38 -18.98 2.41
C THR A 98 -9.88 -19.23 2.61
N ILE A 99 -9.26 -18.31 3.30
CA ILE A 99 -7.89 -18.39 3.83
C ILE A 99 -7.93 -17.99 5.31
N LEU A 100 -6.86 -18.21 6.05
CA LEU A 100 -6.75 -17.81 7.44
C LEU A 100 -5.91 -16.54 7.57
N LEU A 101 -6.34 -15.62 8.41
CA LEU A 101 -5.54 -14.49 8.88
C LEU A 101 -4.97 -14.82 10.25
N SER A 102 -3.64 -14.84 10.36
CA SER A 102 -2.95 -14.89 11.66
C SER A 102 -3.09 -13.55 12.36
N VAL A 103 -3.50 -13.58 13.63
CA VAL A 103 -3.64 -12.38 14.45
C VAL A 103 -2.93 -12.57 15.79
N SER A 104 -2.15 -11.57 16.20
CA SER A 104 -1.46 -11.54 17.48
C SER A 104 -1.51 -10.13 18.04
N TYR A 105 -2.06 -9.99 19.25
CA TYR A 105 -2.10 -8.70 19.96
C TYR A 105 -1.16 -8.68 21.19
N SER A 106 -0.53 -9.82 21.51
CA SER A 106 0.47 -9.96 22.56
C SER A 106 1.34 -11.18 22.28
N THR A 107 2.48 -11.28 22.97
CA THR A 107 3.41 -12.43 22.84
C THR A 107 2.74 -13.78 23.13
N ASP A 108 1.66 -13.79 23.91
CA ASP A 108 1.01 -15.00 24.40
C ASP A 108 -0.36 -15.27 23.75
N SER A 109 -0.80 -14.42 22.81
CA SER A 109 -2.09 -14.58 22.12
C SER A 109 -1.90 -14.66 20.63
N HIS A 110 -1.93 -15.88 20.08
CA HIS A 110 -2.02 -16.14 18.66
C HIS A 110 -3.39 -16.75 18.32
N GLY A 111 -4.00 -16.25 17.27
CA GLY A 111 -5.27 -16.75 16.79
C GLY A 111 -5.35 -16.73 15.27
N PHE A 112 -6.36 -17.44 14.74
CA PHE A 112 -6.67 -17.43 13.32
C PHE A 112 -8.10 -16.98 13.11
N ILE A 113 -8.31 -16.13 12.09
CA ILE A 113 -9.63 -15.66 11.68
C ILE A 113 -9.83 -16.06 10.22
N GLU A 114 -11.00 -16.61 9.89
CA GLU A 114 -11.37 -16.87 8.50
C GLU A 114 -11.51 -15.56 7.74
N THR A 115 -10.89 -15.49 6.57
CA THR A 115 -10.93 -14.36 5.66
C THR A 115 -10.86 -14.85 4.21
N ASN A 116 -10.75 -13.94 3.26
CA ASN A 116 -10.47 -14.23 1.86
C ASN A 116 -9.68 -13.09 1.23
N PHE A 117 -9.12 -13.34 0.04
CA PHE A 117 -8.29 -12.36 -0.66
C PHE A 117 -8.99 -11.03 -0.89
N MET A 118 -10.28 -11.02 -1.24
CA MET A 118 -11.03 -9.77 -1.51
C MET A 118 -11.20 -8.92 -0.24
N ARG A 119 -11.51 -9.55 0.89
CA ARG A 119 -11.62 -8.85 2.18
C ARG A 119 -10.28 -8.25 2.59
N GLU A 120 -9.19 -8.99 2.43
CA GLU A 120 -7.84 -8.50 2.73
C GLU A 120 -7.43 -7.36 1.78
N MET A 121 -7.79 -7.44 0.49
CA MET A 121 -7.56 -6.33 -0.45
C MET A 121 -8.28 -5.04 -0.04
N VAL A 122 -9.51 -5.13 0.50
CA VAL A 122 -10.20 -3.94 1.04
C VAL A 122 -9.40 -3.33 2.20
N TYR A 123 -8.91 -4.16 3.11
CA TYR A 123 -8.05 -3.71 4.21
C TYR A 123 -6.78 -3.02 3.69
N LEU A 124 -6.10 -3.63 2.71
CA LEU A 124 -4.86 -3.07 2.16
C LEU A 124 -5.08 -1.75 1.41
N VAL A 125 -6.22 -1.58 0.73
CA VAL A 125 -6.58 -0.30 0.11
C VAL A 125 -6.72 0.80 1.17
N GLU A 126 -7.47 0.57 2.25
CA GLU A 126 -7.64 1.55 3.33
C GLU A 126 -6.31 1.84 4.04
N HIS A 127 -5.49 0.81 4.26
CA HIS A 127 -4.15 0.95 4.83
C HIS A 127 -3.22 1.76 3.92
N SER A 128 -3.27 1.52 2.61
CA SER A 128 -2.51 2.29 1.61
C SER A 128 -2.91 3.77 1.63
N ILE A 129 -4.21 4.06 1.63
CA ILE A 129 -4.73 5.44 1.66
C ILE A 129 -4.23 6.18 2.92
N HIS A 130 -4.18 5.51 4.07
CA HIS A 130 -3.61 6.09 5.29
C HIS A 130 -2.14 6.51 5.09
N HIS A 131 -1.30 5.63 4.55
CA HIS A 131 0.10 5.95 4.28
C HIS A 131 0.26 6.97 3.14
N TYR A 132 -0.60 6.95 2.13
CA TYR A 132 -0.60 7.95 1.06
C TYR A 132 -0.91 9.36 1.57
N ALA A 133 -1.80 9.48 2.56
CA ALA A 133 -2.04 10.77 3.21
C ALA A 133 -0.78 11.31 3.92
N LEU A 134 -0.01 10.44 4.58
CA LEU A 134 1.27 10.82 5.18
C LEU A 134 2.30 11.22 4.10
N ILE A 135 2.43 10.42 3.04
CA ILE A 135 3.30 10.75 1.90
C ILE A 135 2.91 12.10 1.28
N CYS A 136 1.60 12.38 1.14
CA CYS A 136 1.08 13.64 0.63
C CYS A 136 1.58 14.84 1.44
N ILE A 137 1.50 14.77 2.78
CA ILE A 137 2.01 15.78 3.69
C ILE A 137 3.52 15.97 3.49
N GLY A 138 4.28 14.87 3.42
CA GLY A 138 5.72 14.89 3.19
C GLY A 138 6.10 15.58 1.89
N LEU A 139 5.36 15.30 0.80
CA LEU A 139 5.59 15.88 -0.52
C LEU A 139 5.25 17.37 -0.55
N GLN A 140 4.08 17.75 -0.05
CA GLN A 140 3.63 19.15 -0.06
C GLN A 140 4.59 20.09 0.69
N GLU A 141 5.15 19.61 1.79
CA GLU A 141 6.07 20.38 2.62
C GLU A 141 7.49 20.46 2.04
N ASN A 142 7.97 19.39 1.38
CA ASN A 142 9.40 19.28 1.00
C ASN A 142 9.67 19.30 -0.50
N PHE A 143 8.66 18.97 -1.33
CA PHE A 143 8.82 18.80 -2.78
C PHE A 143 7.59 19.36 -3.53
N PRO A 144 7.35 20.68 -3.46
CA PRO A 144 6.12 21.32 -3.98
C PRO A 144 5.96 21.19 -5.50
N ASP A 145 7.02 20.88 -6.23
CA ASP A 145 6.99 20.69 -7.68
C ASP A 145 6.47 19.31 -8.12
N ILE A 146 6.31 18.36 -7.18
CA ILE A 146 5.76 17.03 -7.47
C ILE A 146 4.26 17.13 -7.67
N ASN A 147 3.77 16.65 -8.81
CA ASN A 147 2.35 16.61 -9.11
C ASN A 147 1.68 15.43 -8.41
N ILE A 148 0.98 15.71 -7.31
CA ILE A 148 0.28 14.68 -6.54
C ILE A 148 -0.99 14.27 -7.30
N PRO A 149 -1.22 12.96 -7.56
CA PRO A 149 -2.41 12.50 -8.24
C PRO A 149 -3.70 12.94 -7.55
N LYS A 150 -4.73 13.25 -8.32
CA LYS A 150 -6.04 13.63 -7.76
C LYS A 150 -6.55 12.53 -6.83
N ASN A 151 -7.03 12.93 -5.66
CA ASN A 151 -7.55 12.04 -4.61
C ASN A 151 -6.52 11.10 -3.96
N PHE A 152 -5.23 11.27 -4.23
CA PHE A 152 -4.17 10.49 -3.58
C PHE A 152 -4.20 10.72 -2.06
N GLY A 153 -4.28 9.62 -1.28
CA GLY A 153 -4.37 9.67 0.18
C GLY A 153 -5.74 10.10 0.73
N ILE A 154 -6.79 10.15 -0.10
CA ILE A 154 -8.15 10.48 0.32
C ILE A 154 -9.03 9.22 0.26
N ALA A 155 -9.74 8.93 1.35
CA ALA A 155 -10.64 7.78 1.41
C ALA A 155 -11.74 7.86 0.33
N TYR A 156 -12.05 6.75 -0.31
CA TYR A 156 -13.08 6.69 -1.37
C TYR A 156 -14.46 7.17 -0.91
N SER A 157 -14.80 6.98 0.37
CA SER A 157 -16.03 7.50 0.95
C SER A 157 -16.06 9.03 0.96
N THR A 158 -14.92 9.66 1.26
CA THR A 158 -14.77 11.12 1.25
C THR A 158 -14.84 11.68 -0.17
N VAL A 159 -14.18 11.02 -1.12
CA VAL A 159 -14.26 11.40 -2.55
C VAL A 159 -15.70 11.40 -3.03
N ARG A 160 -16.45 10.31 -2.80
CA ARG A 160 -17.88 10.22 -3.17
C ARG A 160 -18.73 11.30 -2.51
N HIS A 161 -18.47 11.63 -1.25
CA HIS A 161 -19.20 12.69 -0.54
C HIS A 161 -18.99 14.05 -1.22
N HIS A 162 -17.75 14.38 -1.57
CA HIS A 162 -17.44 15.64 -2.27
C HIS A 162 -18.09 15.71 -3.66
N GLU A 163 -18.12 14.62 -4.40
CA GLU A 163 -18.77 14.55 -5.72
C GLU A 163 -20.28 14.83 -5.63
N VAL A 164 -20.94 14.27 -4.62
CA VAL A 164 -22.38 14.53 -4.39
C VAL A 164 -22.66 15.99 -4.01
N LEU A 165 -21.77 16.63 -3.25
CA LEU A 165 -21.93 18.03 -2.88
C LEU A 165 -21.64 19.01 -4.04
N SER A 166 -20.94 18.54 -5.07
CA SER A 166 -20.52 19.35 -6.23
C SER A 166 -21.45 19.17 -7.44
N ALA A 167 -22.44 18.27 -7.37
CA ALA A 167 -23.43 17.97 -8.41
C ALA A 167 -24.74 18.71 -8.18
#